data_bbafe099a1c7f89a40115c726510d649
#
_entry.id   bbafe099a1c7f89a40115c726510d649
#
_cell.length_a   1.000
_cell.length_b   1.000
_cell.length_c   1.000
_cell.angle_alpha   90.00
_cell.angle_beta   90.00
_cell.angle_gamma   90.00
#
_symmetry.space_group_name_H-M   'P 1'
#
loop_
_entity.id
_entity.type
_entity.pdbx_description
1 polymer ?
#
loop_
_entity_poly.entity_id
_entity_poly.type
_entity_poly.pdbx_seq_one_letter_code
_entity_poly.pdbx_strand_id
1 'polypeptide(L)'
;NAVRAARVQPYRRMRVWEAGGGGEFSFDADTLGREQLGWIIENAVLVDCVWAAVHAAGIEVHCPARVVKLEQNADGVRLRLDDGSQLEAAMAISADGAASTLRELAGLPVSRHAYAQCGVVAFVETEHPHQATAWQRFLTTGPLAFLPFADGRSSIVWTLPDADAERVLALDDADFSRELTRAFAARLGEVRVVSERMAFPLQRQLVRQYVSARVLTLGDAAHVVHPLAGQGVNLGLRDVAALRQVVREAIAKRVDWAAPHRLQRWARTRRSQNTVAAYG
;
A
#
# COMPACT_ATOMS: atom_id res chain seq x y z
N ASN A 1 17.33 10.57 7.82
CA ASN A 1 16.35 9.94 6.95
C ASN A 1 16.61 8.43 6.89
N ALA A 2 16.24 7.72 7.98
CA ALA A 2 16.56 6.30 8.20
C ALA A 2 16.13 5.41 7.02
N VAL A 3 14.94 5.61 6.46
CA VAL A 3 14.42 4.82 5.33
C VAL A 3 15.31 4.92 4.09
N ARG A 4 15.82 6.12 3.76
CA ARG A 4 16.73 6.30 2.61
C ARG A 4 18.14 5.75 2.85
N ALA A 5 18.55 5.66 4.12
CA ALA A 5 19.82 5.04 4.49
C ALA A 5 19.75 3.51 4.57
N ALA A 6 18.53 2.96 4.59
CA ALA A 6 18.30 1.53 4.54
C ALA A 6 18.42 1.00 3.10
N ARG A 7 18.21 -0.30 2.93
CA ARG A 7 18.24 -0.96 1.63
C ARG A 7 17.02 -0.56 0.78
N VAL A 8 17.13 0.54 0.02
CA VAL A 8 16.14 1.03 -0.93
C VAL A 8 16.71 1.09 -2.33
N GLN A 9 15.91 0.79 -3.34
CA GLN A 9 16.30 0.89 -4.73
C GLN A 9 15.61 2.10 -5.37
N PRO A 10 16.35 3.17 -5.73
CA PRO A 10 15.81 4.19 -6.61
C PRO A 10 15.64 3.60 -8.00
N TYR A 11 14.50 3.85 -8.64
CA TYR A 11 14.34 3.54 -10.05
C TYR A 11 14.26 4.82 -10.88
N ARG A 12 14.95 4.79 -12.01
CA ARG A 12 15.11 5.94 -12.90
C ARG A 12 14.23 5.86 -14.13
N ARG A 13 13.82 4.63 -14.50
CA ARG A 13 13.00 4.37 -15.68
C ARG A 13 11.79 3.52 -15.31
N MET A 14 10.73 3.74 -16.07
CA MET A 14 9.58 2.84 -16.08
C MET A 14 9.24 2.52 -17.53
N ARG A 15 9.14 1.24 -17.85
CA ARG A 15 8.75 0.76 -19.19
C ARG A 15 7.46 -0.02 -19.10
N VAL A 16 6.52 0.34 -19.97
CA VAL A 16 5.18 -0.23 -19.98
C VAL A 16 4.82 -0.62 -21.40
N TRP A 17 4.36 -1.86 -21.62
CA TRP A 17 3.93 -2.33 -22.94
C TRP A 17 2.80 -3.36 -22.84
N GLU A 18 2.13 -3.63 -23.95
CA GLU A 18 1.05 -4.60 -24.06
C GLU A 18 1.47 -5.88 -24.75
N ALA A 19 0.78 -7.00 -24.44
CA ALA A 19 1.00 -8.30 -25.06
C ALA A 19 0.61 -8.32 -26.55
N GLY A 20 -0.37 -7.52 -26.95
CA GLY A 20 -0.92 -7.44 -28.30
C GLY A 20 -0.15 -6.55 -29.30
N GLY A 21 0.96 -5.93 -28.89
CA GLY A 21 1.78 -5.10 -29.78
C GLY A 21 1.32 -3.64 -29.94
N GLY A 22 0.53 -3.11 -29.01
CA GLY A 22 -0.02 -1.76 -29.02
C GLY A 22 0.98 -0.62 -28.78
N GLY A 23 2.27 -0.92 -28.64
CA GLY A 23 3.31 0.07 -28.39
C GLY A 23 3.96 -0.06 -27.01
N GLU A 24 5.01 0.71 -26.79
CA GLU A 24 5.75 0.79 -25.54
C GLU A 24 5.81 2.24 -25.07
N PHE A 25 5.48 2.48 -23.81
CA PHE A 25 5.69 3.76 -23.13
C PHE A 25 6.92 3.66 -22.25
N SER A 26 7.77 4.68 -22.34
CA SER A 26 8.95 4.80 -21.48
C SER A 26 8.92 6.14 -20.75
N PHE A 27 9.05 6.08 -19.44
CA PHE A 27 9.27 7.24 -18.59
C PHE A 27 10.70 7.20 -18.11
N ASP A 28 11.43 8.32 -18.26
CA ASP A 28 12.81 8.46 -17.80
C ASP A 28 12.92 9.67 -16.88
N ALA A 29 13.61 9.50 -15.76
CA ALA A 29 13.83 10.55 -14.79
C ALA A 29 14.55 11.76 -15.40
N ASP A 30 15.51 11.51 -16.30
CA ASP A 30 16.29 12.56 -16.94
C ASP A 30 15.41 13.46 -17.84
N THR A 31 14.48 12.86 -18.60
CA THR A 31 13.53 13.62 -19.42
C THR A 31 12.57 14.47 -18.60
N LEU A 32 12.35 14.10 -17.34
CA LEU A 32 11.50 14.81 -16.40
C LEU A 32 12.26 15.77 -15.48
N GLY A 33 13.57 15.91 -15.68
CA GLY A 33 14.45 16.74 -14.83
C GLY A 33 14.49 16.26 -13.38
N ARG A 34 14.42 14.94 -13.13
CA ARG A 34 14.41 14.33 -11.80
C ARG A 34 15.61 13.39 -11.63
N GLU A 35 16.07 13.23 -10.40
CA GLU A 35 17.11 12.24 -10.08
C GLU A 35 16.57 10.80 -10.22
N GLN A 36 15.33 10.57 -9.86
CA GLN A 36 14.63 9.29 -9.95
C GLN A 36 13.12 9.48 -10.06
N LEU A 37 12.43 8.45 -10.55
CA LEU A 37 10.96 8.42 -10.60
C LEU A 37 10.35 8.02 -9.24
N GLY A 38 11.07 7.22 -8.47
CA GLY A 38 10.61 6.75 -7.17
C GLY A 38 11.59 5.77 -6.53
N TRP A 39 11.15 5.09 -5.49
CA TRP A 39 11.91 4.08 -4.77
C TRP A 39 11.10 2.79 -4.63
N ILE A 40 11.75 1.65 -4.77
CA ILE A 40 11.24 0.35 -4.38
C ILE A 40 11.84 0.03 -3.00
N ILE A 41 10.97 -0.32 -2.07
CA ILE A 41 11.34 -0.57 -0.66
C ILE A 41 10.64 -1.86 -0.22
N GLU A 42 11.38 -2.74 0.41
CA GLU A 42 10.79 -3.90 1.07
C GLU A 42 9.91 -3.43 2.24
N ASN A 43 8.70 -4.00 2.34
CA ASN A 43 7.76 -3.60 3.38
C ASN A 43 8.34 -3.80 4.80
N ALA A 44 9.06 -4.90 5.03
CA ALA A 44 9.71 -5.16 6.32
C ALA A 44 10.68 -4.03 6.71
N VAL A 45 11.54 -3.59 5.77
CA VAL A 45 12.48 -2.49 6.00
C VAL A 45 11.77 -1.18 6.34
N LEU A 46 10.67 -0.88 5.65
CA LEU A 46 9.87 0.30 5.95
C LEU A 46 9.25 0.22 7.36
N VAL A 47 8.67 -0.92 7.70
CA VAL A 47 8.05 -1.18 9.01
C VAL A 47 9.09 -1.04 10.13
N ASP A 48 10.26 -1.67 9.99
CA ASP A 48 11.34 -1.61 10.99
C ASP A 48 11.81 -0.16 11.21
N CYS A 49 12.01 0.60 10.13
CA CYS A 49 12.38 2.01 10.23
C CYS A 49 11.32 2.86 10.94
N VAL A 50 10.04 2.58 10.69
CA VAL A 50 8.94 3.30 11.35
C VAL A 50 8.83 2.91 12.82
N TRP A 51 8.96 1.64 13.16
CA TRP A 51 9.00 1.17 14.55
C TRP A 51 10.15 1.79 15.33
N ALA A 52 11.35 1.81 14.78
CA ALA A 52 12.49 2.48 15.40
C ALA A 52 12.21 3.97 15.67
N ALA A 53 11.53 4.65 14.73
CA ALA A 53 11.16 6.05 14.90
C ALA A 53 10.09 6.26 15.98
N VAL A 54 9.11 5.35 16.09
CA VAL A 54 8.07 5.37 17.13
C VAL A 54 8.70 5.24 18.52
N HIS A 55 9.60 4.26 18.70
CA HIS A 55 10.32 4.07 19.96
C HIS A 55 11.22 5.26 20.31
N ALA A 56 11.96 5.78 19.33
CA ALA A 56 12.83 6.95 19.53
C ALA A 56 12.05 8.22 19.90
N ALA A 57 10.79 8.33 19.46
CA ALA A 57 9.92 9.44 19.81
C ALA A 57 9.25 9.29 21.20
N GLY A 58 9.47 8.17 21.91
CA GLY A 58 8.86 7.91 23.21
C GLY A 58 7.34 7.72 23.14
N ILE A 59 6.82 7.31 21.99
CA ILE A 59 5.38 7.02 21.83
C ILE A 59 5.07 5.74 22.57
N GLU A 60 4.05 5.77 23.46
CA GLU A 60 3.58 4.59 24.17
C GLU A 60 3.00 3.56 23.20
N VAL A 61 3.40 2.31 23.37
CA VAL A 61 3.01 1.20 22.50
C VAL A 61 2.43 0.07 23.34
N HIS A 62 1.22 -0.36 23.01
CA HIS A 62 0.57 -1.55 23.56
C HIS A 62 0.58 -2.65 22.48
N CYS A 63 1.47 -3.64 22.62
CA CYS A 63 1.61 -4.75 21.67
C CYS A 63 2.05 -6.03 22.40
N PRO A 64 1.31 -7.15 22.25
CA PRO A 64 0.08 -7.30 21.47
C PRO A 64 -1.13 -6.64 22.15
N ALA A 65 -2.04 -6.03 21.39
CA ALA A 65 -3.28 -5.49 21.91
C ALA A 65 -4.35 -5.42 20.82
N ARG A 66 -5.58 -5.75 21.16
CA ARG A 66 -6.74 -5.66 20.28
C ARG A 66 -7.85 -4.83 20.91
N VAL A 67 -8.37 -3.87 20.17
CA VAL A 67 -9.55 -3.11 20.61
C VAL A 67 -10.79 -3.99 20.47
N VAL A 68 -11.52 -4.18 21.57
CA VAL A 68 -12.74 -5.00 21.60
C VAL A 68 -14.01 -4.17 21.83
N LYS A 69 -13.88 -2.96 22.33
CA LYS A 69 -15.01 -2.04 22.53
C LYS A 69 -14.58 -0.60 22.32
N LEU A 70 -15.46 0.18 21.75
CA LEU A 70 -15.35 1.62 21.57
C LEU A 70 -16.55 2.32 22.23
N GLU A 71 -16.25 3.31 23.04
CA GLU A 71 -17.21 4.32 23.51
C GLU A 71 -16.69 5.68 23.06
N GLN A 72 -17.60 6.53 22.56
CA GLN A 72 -17.22 7.88 22.11
C GLN A 72 -18.32 8.88 22.42
N ASN A 73 -17.92 10.10 22.76
CA ASN A 73 -18.80 11.23 23.03
C ASN A 73 -18.24 12.53 22.43
N ALA A 74 -18.75 13.68 22.84
CA ALA A 74 -18.27 14.98 22.35
C ALA A 74 -16.82 15.27 22.77
N ASP A 75 -16.35 14.73 23.89
CA ASP A 75 -15.09 15.09 24.53
C ASP A 75 -13.94 14.14 24.14
N GLY A 76 -14.24 12.87 23.83
CA GLY A 76 -13.20 11.90 23.52
C GLY A 76 -13.69 10.50 23.21
N VAL A 77 -12.76 9.58 23.25
CA VAL A 77 -12.98 8.14 23.06
C VAL A 77 -12.44 7.36 24.25
N ARG A 78 -13.12 6.26 24.56
CA ARG A 78 -12.62 5.21 25.46
C ARG A 78 -12.58 3.90 24.70
N LEU A 79 -11.40 3.30 24.65
CA LEU A 79 -11.16 2.00 24.05
C LEU A 79 -10.96 0.97 25.13
N ARG A 80 -11.59 -0.20 25.02
CA ARG A 80 -11.29 -1.35 25.85
C ARG A 80 -10.51 -2.36 25.01
N LEU A 81 -9.39 -2.83 25.57
CA LEU A 81 -8.54 -3.83 24.97
C LEU A 81 -8.98 -5.25 25.38
N ASP A 82 -8.46 -6.25 24.68
CA ASP A 82 -8.77 -7.68 24.91
C ASP A 82 -8.24 -8.21 26.27
N ASP A 83 -7.22 -7.58 26.84
CA ASP A 83 -6.73 -7.84 28.18
C ASP A 83 -7.58 -7.18 29.30
N GLY A 84 -8.63 -6.45 28.93
CA GLY A 84 -9.53 -5.74 29.86
C GLY A 84 -9.08 -4.31 30.20
N SER A 85 -7.88 -3.89 29.82
CA SER A 85 -7.39 -2.53 30.02
C SER A 85 -8.18 -1.50 29.23
N GLN A 86 -8.12 -0.23 29.64
CA GLN A 86 -8.83 0.86 28.99
C GLN A 86 -7.87 1.99 28.65
N LEU A 87 -8.06 2.56 27.47
CA LEU A 87 -7.34 3.74 26.99
C LEU A 87 -8.34 4.88 26.75
N GLU A 88 -8.02 6.06 27.23
CA GLU A 88 -8.79 7.27 26.97
C GLU A 88 -7.97 8.25 26.13
N ALA A 89 -8.61 8.85 25.14
CA ALA A 89 -7.98 9.84 24.28
C ALA A 89 -8.99 10.85 23.75
N ALA A 90 -8.50 12.01 23.34
CA ALA A 90 -9.32 13.00 22.65
C ALA A 90 -9.85 12.48 21.30
N MET A 91 -9.15 11.54 20.67
CA MET A 91 -9.49 10.96 19.38
C MET A 91 -8.79 9.61 19.16
N ALA A 92 -9.40 8.71 18.41
CA ALA A 92 -8.78 7.49 17.92
C ALA A 92 -8.63 7.53 16.40
N ILE A 93 -7.52 6.98 15.92
CA ILE A 93 -7.23 6.87 14.49
C ILE A 93 -7.16 5.37 14.13
N SER A 94 -8.11 4.93 13.31
CA SER A 94 -8.13 3.59 12.76
C SER A 94 -7.15 3.53 11.57
N ALA A 95 -6.03 2.82 11.77
CA ALA A 95 -5.00 2.54 10.78
C ALA A 95 -4.63 1.04 10.82
N ASP A 96 -5.56 0.21 11.23
CA ASP A 96 -5.45 -1.23 11.54
C ASP A 96 -5.76 -2.12 10.32
N GLY A 97 -5.58 -1.58 9.10
CA GLY A 97 -5.64 -2.33 7.85
C GLY A 97 -7.05 -2.57 7.30
N ALA A 98 -7.14 -3.33 6.21
CA ALA A 98 -8.37 -3.56 5.46
C ALA A 98 -9.50 -4.18 6.31
N ALA A 99 -9.15 -5.05 7.25
CA ALA A 99 -10.09 -5.69 8.19
C ALA A 99 -10.23 -4.93 9.52
N SER A 100 -10.14 -3.62 9.49
CA SER A 100 -10.12 -2.74 10.65
C SER A 100 -11.27 -2.98 11.62
N THR A 101 -10.93 -3.42 12.83
CA THR A 101 -11.88 -3.59 13.94
C THR A 101 -12.37 -2.23 14.47
N LEU A 102 -11.45 -1.26 14.61
CA LEU A 102 -11.83 0.06 15.13
C LEU A 102 -12.79 0.80 14.19
N ARG A 103 -12.58 0.70 12.87
CA ARG A 103 -13.53 1.23 11.87
C ARG A 103 -14.92 0.60 12.01
N GLU A 104 -15.01 -0.72 12.21
CA GLU A 104 -16.27 -1.45 12.37
C GLU A 104 -16.99 -1.04 13.66
N LEU A 105 -16.27 -0.97 14.78
CA LEU A 105 -16.79 -0.49 16.05
C LEU A 105 -17.30 0.97 15.98
N ALA A 106 -16.67 1.80 15.15
CA ALA A 106 -17.08 3.18 14.92
C ALA A 106 -18.28 3.33 13.96
N GLY A 107 -18.81 2.21 13.43
CA GLY A 107 -19.94 2.23 12.51
C GLY A 107 -19.63 2.87 11.16
N LEU A 108 -18.37 2.81 10.70
CA LEU A 108 -17.93 3.38 9.43
C LEU A 108 -18.02 2.33 8.31
N PRO A 109 -19.10 2.33 7.51
CA PRO A 109 -19.34 1.29 6.51
C PRO A 109 -18.40 1.43 5.31
N VAL A 110 -18.02 0.30 4.73
CA VAL A 110 -17.22 0.20 3.52
C VAL A 110 -18.02 -0.34 2.35
N SER A 111 -17.66 0.09 1.14
CA SER A 111 -18.05 -0.56 -0.11
C SER A 111 -16.89 -1.45 -0.55
N ARG A 112 -17.15 -2.73 -0.79
CA ARG A 112 -16.16 -3.71 -1.26
C ARG A 112 -16.52 -4.20 -2.66
N HIS A 113 -15.51 -4.42 -3.46
CA HIS A 113 -15.63 -5.03 -4.78
C HIS A 113 -14.45 -5.98 -5.00
N ALA A 114 -14.73 -7.26 -5.11
CA ALA A 114 -13.72 -8.26 -5.45
C ALA A 114 -13.53 -8.30 -6.98
N TYR A 115 -12.29 -8.45 -7.42
CA TYR A 115 -11.99 -8.51 -8.85
C TYR A 115 -11.98 -9.94 -9.41
N ALA A 116 -12.12 -10.97 -8.58
CA ALA A 116 -11.92 -12.38 -8.93
C ALA A 116 -10.51 -12.61 -9.54
N GLN A 117 -9.55 -11.90 -9.01
CA GLN A 117 -8.14 -11.93 -9.40
C GLN A 117 -7.24 -11.94 -8.17
N CYS A 118 -6.06 -12.54 -8.33
CA CYS A 118 -4.99 -12.52 -7.34
C CYS A 118 -3.75 -11.83 -7.90
N GLY A 119 -3.00 -11.16 -7.03
CA GLY A 119 -1.64 -10.73 -7.29
C GLY A 119 -0.67 -11.81 -6.79
N VAL A 120 -0.01 -12.52 -7.70
CA VAL A 120 1.05 -13.46 -7.37
C VAL A 120 2.35 -12.69 -7.24
N VAL A 121 3.03 -12.84 -6.10
CA VAL A 121 4.29 -12.16 -5.79
C VAL A 121 5.39 -13.16 -5.48
N ALA A 122 6.58 -12.86 -5.94
CA ALA A 122 7.81 -13.59 -5.64
C ALA A 122 9.03 -12.71 -5.90
N PHE A 123 10.19 -13.10 -5.38
CA PHE A 123 11.48 -12.57 -5.83
C PHE A 123 12.03 -13.43 -6.95
N VAL A 124 12.61 -12.78 -7.93
CA VAL A 124 13.21 -13.41 -9.10
C VAL A 124 14.58 -12.83 -9.41
N GLU A 125 15.44 -13.65 -10.00
CA GLU A 125 16.62 -13.25 -10.70
C GLU A 125 16.36 -13.30 -12.21
N THR A 126 17.04 -12.44 -12.96
CA THR A 126 16.90 -12.33 -14.41
C THR A 126 18.27 -12.39 -15.06
N GLU A 127 18.36 -12.99 -16.24
CA GLU A 127 19.60 -13.10 -17.02
C GLU A 127 20.22 -11.72 -17.31
N HIS A 128 19.39 -10.76 -17.68
CA HIS A 128 19.81 -9.39 -17.92
C HIS A 128 19.45 -8.50 -16.71
N PRO A 129 20.33 -7.57 -16.30
CA PRO A 129 20.09 -6.71 -15.14
C PRO A 129 18.92 -5.76 -15.39
N HIS A 130 18.15 -5.46 -14.36
CA HIS A 130 16.98 -4.56 -14.41
C HIS A 130 17.32 -3.09 -14.68
N GLN A 131 18.60 -2.66 -14.55
CA GLN A 131 19.09 -1.31 -14.86
C GLN A 131 18.30 -0.20 -14.16
N ALA A 132 17.97 -0.37 -12.88
CA ALA A 132 17.13 0.56 -12.10
C ALA A 132 15.83 0.94 -12.83
N THR A 133 15.23 0.01 -13.55
CA THR A 133 14.00 0.18 -14.33
C THR A 133 12.88 -0.65 -13.71
N ALA A 134 11.73 -0.02 -13.47
CA ALA A 134 10.48 -0.71 -13.20
C ALA A 134 9.84 -1.10 -14.54
N TRP A 135 9.51 -2.38 -14.70
CA TRP A 135 8.95 -2.91 -15.92
C TRP A 135 7.53 -3.36 -15.69
N GLN A 136 6.63 -3.10 -16.64
CA GLN A 136 5.24 -3.56 -16.56
C GLN A 136 4.75 -3.98 -17.94
N ARG A 137 4.22 -5.20 -18.02
CA ARG A 137 3.55 -5.73 -19.20
C ARG A 137 2.07 -5.91 -18.91
N PHE A 138 1.21 -5.35 -19.76
CA PHE A 138 -0.21 -5.63 -19.74
C PHE A 138 -0.51 -6.89 -20.54
N LEU A 139 -0.96 -7.93 -19.85
CA LEU A 139 -1.45 -9.18 -20.42
C LEU A 139 -2.97 -9.15 -20.48
N THR A 140 -3.56 -10.04 -21.25
CA THR A 140 -5.03 -10.23 -21.29
C THR A 140 -5.60 -10.65 -19.94
N THR A 141 -4.79 -11.32 -19.10
CA THR A 141 -5.15 -11.76 -17.75
C THR A 141 -4.97 -10.68 -16.68
N GLY A 142 -4.20 -9.63 -16.98
CA GLY A 142 -3.86 -8.55 -16.05
C GLY A 142 -2.40 -8.11 -16.15
N PRO A 143 -1.97 -7.09 -15.41
CA PRO A 143 -0.60 -6.60 -15.45
C PRO A 143 0.39 -7.57 -14.78
N LEU A 144 1.58 -7.65 -15.37
CA LEU A 144 2.76 -8.28 -14.80
C LEU A 144 3.84 -7.22 -14.64
N ALA A 145 4.26 -6.94 -13.42
CA ALA A 145 5.31 -5.98 -13.10
C ALA A 145 6.56 -6.67 -12.57
N PHE A 146 7.74 -6.13 -12.91
CA PHE A 146 9.03 -6.43 -12.32
C PHE A 146 9.57 -5.16 -11.67
N LEU A 147 9.77 -5.19 -10.36
CA LEU A 147 10.19 -4.07 -9.54
C LEU A 147 11.63 -4.30 -9.08
N PRO A 148 12.58 -3.41 -9.42
CA PRO A 148 13.99 -3.62 -9.15
C PRO A 148 14.31 -3.53 -7.65
N PHE A 149 15.24 -4.37 -7.17
CA PHE A 149 15.83 -4.30 -5.84
C PHE A 149 17.33 -4.01 -5.88
N ALA A 150 17.86 -3.47 -4.79
CA ALA A 150 19.25 -3.04 -4.68
C ALA A 150 20.27 -4.17 -4.78
N ASP A 151 19.85 -5.39 -4.55
CA ASP A 151 20.69 -6.60 -4.65
C ASP A 151 20.68 -7.24 -6.03
N GLY A 152 20.09 -6.60 -7.04
CA GLY A 152 20.02 -7.09 -8.42
C GLY A 152 18.79 -7.94 -8.72
N ARG A 153 18.08 -8.43 -7.71
CA ARG A 153 16.81 -9.16 -7.88
C ARG A 153 15.70 -8.22 -8.30
N SER A 154 14.60 -8.80 -8.75
CA SER A 154 13.34 -8.09 -8.92
C SER A 154 12.24 -8.76 -8.09
N SER A 155 11.30 -7.97 -7.59
CA SER A 155 10.02 -8.51 -7.13
C SER A 155 9.04 -8.49 -8.28
N ILE A 156 8.30 -9.59 -8.47
CA ILE A 156 7.20 -9.61 -9.42
C ILE A 156 5.88 -9.34 -8.70
N VAL A 157 4.97 -8.70 -9.43
CA VAL A 157 3.55 -8.65 -9.11
C VAL A 157 2.81 -9.07 -10.38
N TRP A 158 2.29 -10.30 -10.38
CA TRP A 158 1.59 -10.87 -11.52
C TRP A 158 0.10 -10.98 -11.21
N THR A 159 -0.70 -10.14 -11.83
CA THR A 159 -2.15 -10.18 -11.68
C THR A 159 -2.73 -11.25 -12.58
N LEU A 160 -3.45 -12.19 -11.99
CA LEU A 160 -4.06 -13.33 -12.67
C LEU A 160 -5.50 -13.53 -12.18
N PRO A 161 -6.41 -14.07 -13.01
CA PRO A 161 -7.65 -14.68 -12.54
C PRO A 161 -7.38 -15.73 -11.44
N ASP A 162 -8.29 -15.91 -10.49
CA ASP A 162 -8.07 -16.79 -9.34
C ASP A 162 -7.64 -18.21 -9.75
N ALA A 163 -8.30 -18.81 -10.75
CA ALA A 163 -7.96 -20.15 -11.24
C ALA A 163 -6.56 -20.23 -11.87
N ASP A 164 -6.13 -19.17 -12.57
CA ASP A 164 -4.78 -19.10 -13.14
C ASP A 164 -3.73 -18.91 -12.05
N ALA A 165 -4.04 -18.12 -11.01
CA ALA A 165 -3.16 -17.95 -9.87
C ALA A 165 -2.94 -19.27 -9.11
N GLU A 166 -4.01 -20.01 -8.83
CA GLU A 166 -3.94 -21.35 -8.22
C GLU A 166 -3.08 -22.31 -9.07
N ARG A 167 -3.30 -22.31 -10.39
CA ARG A 167 -2.53 -23.15 -11.32
C ARG A 167 -1.06 -22.82 -11.31
N VAL A 168 -0.65 -21.55 -11.40
CA VAL A 168 0.77 -21.18 -11.44
C VAL A 168 1.47 -21.37 -10.09
N LEU A 169 0.74 -21.25 -8.98
CA LEU A 169 1.28 -21.55 -7.65
C LEU A 169 1.54 -23.05 -7.43
N ALA A 170 0.78 -23.92 -8.10
CA ALA A 170 0.97 -25.37 -8.05
C ALA A 170 2.15 -25.89 -8.89
N LEU A 171 2.71 -25.07 -9.78
CA LEU A 171 3.87 -25.44 -10.60
C LEU A 171 5.11 -25.63 -9.72
N ASP A 172 6.07 -26.43 -10.17
CA ASP A 172 7.42 -26.40 -9.60
C ASP A 172 8.14 -25.08 -9.99
N ASP A 173 9.30 -24.82 -9.39
CA ASP A 173 10.05 -23.58 -9.62
C ASP A 173 10.55 -23.45 -11.05
N ALA A 174 10.89 -24.56 -11.71
CA ALA A 174 11.38 -24.54 -13.09
C ALA A 174 10.24 -24.22 -14.06
N ASP A 175 9.09 -24.84 -13.88
CA ASP A 175 7.91 -24.60 -14.70
C ASP A 175 7.34 -23.20 -14.51
N PHE A 176 7.26 -22.74 -13.26
CA PHE A 176 6.87 -21.38 -12.96
C PHE A 176 7.81 -20.36 -13.60
N SER A 177 9.11 -20.55 -13.48
CA SER A 177 10.13 -19.67 -14.09
C SER A 177 10.01 -19.61 -15.61
N ARG A 178 9.78 -20.78 -16.26
CA ARG A 178 9.55 -20.83 -17.72
C ARG A 178 8.28 -20.09 -18.13
N GLU A 179 7.20 -20.29 -17.41
CA GLU A 179 5.94 -19.60 -17.70
C GLU A 179 6.05 -18.10 -17.48
N LEU A 180 6.69 -17.68 -16.40
CA LEU A 180 6.94 -16.27 -16.10
C LEU A 180 7.83 -15.62 -17.16
N THR A 181 8.88 -16.30 -17.64
CA THR A 181 9.74 -15.83 -18.72
C THR A 181 8.93 -15.57 -19.99
N ARG A 182 8.04 -16.50 -20.36
CA ARG A 182 7.14 -16.32 -21.53
C ARG A 182 6.14 -15.18 -21.32
N ALA A 183 5.53 -15.12 -20.13
CA ALA A 183 4.58 -14.07 -19.78
C ALA A 183 5.23 -12.68 -19.83
N PHE A 184 6.54 -12.60 -19.55
CA PHE A 184 7.32 -11.35 -19.64
C PHE A 184 7.97 -11.12 -21.01
N ALA A 185 7.72 -11.99 -22.00
CA ALA A 185 8.32 -11.99 -23.34
C ALA A 185 9.86 -12.05 -23.32
N ALA A 186 10.45 -12.71 -22.35
CA ALA A 186 11.89 -12.81 -22.14
C ALA A 186 12.62 -11.45 -22.19
N ARG A 187 11.94 -10.34 -21.81
CA ARG A 187 12.48 -8.97 -21.92
C ARG A 187 13.77 -8.76 -21.14
N LEU A 188 13.96 -9.51 -20.06
CA LEU A 188 15.17 -9.54 -19.24
C LEU A 188 15.89 -10.91 -19.34
N GLY A 189 15.73 -11.63 -20.45
CA GLY A 189 16.25 -12.96 -20.63
C GLY A 189 15.48 -13.99 -19.80
N GLU A 190 16.12 -15.09 -19.43
CA GLU A 190 15.55 -16.10 -18.57
C GLU A 190 15.29 -15.57 -17.16
N VAL A 191 14.17 -15.99 -16.60
CA VAL A 191 13.74 -15.61 -15.24
C VAL A 191 13.80 -16.83 -14.35
N ARG A 192 14.39 -16.71 -13.16
CA ARG A 192 14.45 -17.75 -12.14
C ARG A 192 13.80 -17.26 -10.85
N VAL A 193 12.80 -17.98 -10.36
CA VAL A 193 12.21 -17.70 -9.05
C VAL A 193 13.20 -18.08 -7.94
N VAL A 194 13.34 -17.22 -6.92
CA VAL A 194 14.32 -17.39 -5.83
C VAL A 194 13.71 -17.20 -4.45
N SER A 195 12.39 -17.21 -4.35
CA SER A 195 11.66 -17.16 -3.08
C SER A 195 10.39 -18.00 -3.15
N GLU A 196 9.75 -18.20 -2.01
CA GLU A 196 8.37 -18.66 -1.97
C GLU A 196 7.46 -17.73 -2.79
N ARG A 197 6.43 -18.32 -3.37
CA ARG A 197 5.39 -17.62 -4.13
C ARG A 197 4.18 -17.43 -3.26
N MET A 198 3.66 -16.22 -3.21
CA MET A 198 2.46 -15.89 -2.45
C MET A 198 1.42 -15.28 -3.38
N ALA A 199 0.14 -15.51 -3.09
CA ALA A 199 -0.96 -14.85 -3.78
C ALA A 199 -1.82 -14.06 -2.80
N PHE A 200 -2.23 -12.88 -3.21
CA PHE A 200 -3.12 -12.01 -2.46
C PHE A 200 -4.36 -11.71 -3.30
N PRO A 201 -5.57 -11.95 -2.78
CA PRO A 201 -6.79 -11.63 -3.51
C PRO A 201 -6.89 -10.12 -3.72
N LEU A 202 -7.23 -9.73 -4.94
CA LEU A 202 -7.37 -8.34 -5.31
C LEU A 202 -8.80 -7.87 -5.07
N GLN A 203 -8.91 -6.79 -4.30
CA GLN A 203 -10.19 -6.16 -4.01
C GLN A 203 -10.04 -4.64 -3.94
N ARG A 204 -11.14 -3.95 -4.22
CA ARG A 204 -11.28 -2.54 -3.89
C ARG A 204 -12.15 -2.42 -2.65
N GLN A 205 -11.71 -1.60 -1.71
CA GLN A 205 -12.49 -1.22 -0.54
C GLN A 205 -12.44 0.30 -0.38
N LEU A 206 -13.59 0.93 -0.20
CA LEU A 206 -13.67 2.36 0.07
C LEU A 206 -14.63 2.60 1.23
N VAL A 207 -14.17 3.32 2.25
CA VAL A 207 -15.02 3.76 3.32
C VAL A 207 -15.94 4.88 2.82
N ARG A 208 -17.21 4.84 3.22
CA ARG A 208 -18.19 5.89 2.84
C ARG A 208 -17.98 7.19 3.60
N GLN A 209 -17.53 7.07 4.84
CA GLN A 209 -17.24 8.20 5.72
C GLN A 209 -15.92 7.96 6.44
N TYR A 210 -15.02 8.95 6.42
CA TYR A 210 -13.69 8.86 7.01
C TYR A 210 -13.67 9.19 8.50
N VAL A 211 -14.74 9.80 9.00
CA VAL A 211 -14.82 10.30 10.39
C VAL A 211 -16.19 9.97 10.96
N SER A 212 -16.22 9.42 12.16
CA SER A 212 -17.42 9.22 13.01
C SER A 212 -17.11 9.76 14.39
N ALA A 213 -17.74 10.87 14.77
CA ALA A 213 -17.50 11.59 16.03
C ALA A 213 -16.00 11.77 16.30
N ARG A 214 -15.41 10.99 17.21
CA ARG A 214 -14.01 11.07 17.63
C ARG A 214 -13.14 9.92 17.06
N VAL A 215 -13.61 9.23 16.04
CA VAL A 215 -12.83 8.21 15.32
C VAL A 215 -12.60 8.66 13.88
N LEU A 216 -11.35 8.59 13.44
CA LEU A 216 -10.93 8.86 12.08
C LEU A 216 -10.29 7.61 11.49
N THR A 217 -10.55 7.29 10.22
CA THR A 217 -9.93 6.16 9.50
C THR A 217 -9.05 6.65 8.36
N LEU A 218 -7.91 5.98 8.14
CA LEU A 218 -6.95 6.29 7.08
C LEU A 218 -6.22 5.03 6.60
N GLY A 219 -5.47 5.14 5.50
CA GLY A 219 -4.75 4.03 4.88
C GLY A 219 -5.69 2.90 4.48
N ASP A 220 -5.23 1.65 4.56
CA ASP A 220 -6.01 0.48 4.16
C ASP A 220 -7.30 0.30 4.98
N ALA A 221 -7.36 0.84 6.19
CA ALA A 221 -8.61 0.87 6.96
C ALA A 221 -9.69 1.73 6.27
N ALA A 222 -9.29 2.75 5.50
CA ALA A 222 -10.19 3.63 4.76
C ALA A 222 -10.33 3.22 3.29
N HIS A 223 -9.26 2.78 2.65
CA HIS A 223 -9.25 2.51 1.21
C HIS A 223 -8.21 1.43 0.85
N VAL A 224 -8.67 0.43 0.14
CA VAL A 224 -7.82 -0.53 -0.57
C VAL A 224 -8.08 -0.30 -2.06
N VAL A 225 -7.04 -0.09 -2.82
CA VAL A 225 -7.11 0.12 -4.27
C VAL A 225 -6.41 -1.02 -5.00
N HIS A 226 -6.75 -1.22 -6.26
CA HIS A 226 -6.03 -2.17 -7.11
C HIS A 226 -4.53 -1.82 -7.10
N PRO A 227 -3.61 -2.80 -7.01
CA PRO A 227 -2.17 -2.56 -6.89
C PRO A 227 -1.51 -2.02 -8.18
N LEU A 228 -2.28 -1.49 -9.13
CA LEU A 228 -1.74 -0.81 -10.31
C LEU A 228 -0.75 0.27 -9.88
N ALA A 229 0.49 0.13 -10.30
CA ALA A 229 1.61 1.03 -10.00
C ALA A 229 1.93 1.23 -8.50
N GLY A 230 1.60 0.27 -7.62
CA GLY A 230 1.99 0.30 -6.19
C GLY A 230 1.44 1.49 -5.41
N GLN A 231 0.22 1.94 -5.68
CA GLN A 231 -0.32 3.18 -5.11
C GLN A 231 -0.87 3.05 -3.69
N GLY A 232 -1.19 1.84 -3.17
CA GLY A 232 -1.88 1.65 -1.89
C GLY A 232 -1.17 2.37 -0.73
N VAL A 233 0.07 2.03 -0.45
CA VAL A 233 0.87 2.67 0.62
C VAL A 233 1.02 4.18 0.40
N ASN A 234 1.20 4.62 -0.84
CA ASN A 234 1.34 6.04 -1.17
C ASN A 234 0.09 6.85 -0.83
N LEU A 235 -1.11 6.29 -1.02
CA LEU A 235 -2.37 6.92 -0.64
C LEU A 235 -2.47 7.06 0.87
N GLY A 236 -2.14 6.00 1.63
CA GLY A 236 -2.10 6.03 3.09
C GLY A 236 -1.12 7.07 3.63
N LEU A 237 0.09 7.16 3.07
CA LEU A 237 1.07 8.18 3.44
C LEU A 237 0.58 9.61 3.13
N ARG A 238 -0.16 9.80 2.03
CA ARG A 238 -0.79 11.09 1.72
C ARG A 238 -1.90 11.43 2.71
N ASP A 239 -2.66 10.44 3.21
CA ASP A 239 -3.65 10.66 4.28
C ASP A 239 -2.97 11.20 5.53
N VAL A 240 -1.88 10.55 5.96
CA VAL A 240 -1.09 10.96 7.14
C VAL A 240 -0.50 12.36 6.94
N ALA A 241 0.08 12.64 5.78
CA ALA A 241 0.67 13.95 5.49
C ALA A 241 -0.38 15.07 5.55
N ALA A 242 -1.56 14.82 4.98
CA ALA A 242 -2.67 15.77 5.01
C ALA A 242 -3.22 15.96 6.44
N LEU A 243 -3.34 14.89 7.23
CA LEU A 243 -3.77 14.98 8.62
C LEU A 243 -2.75 15.77 9.47
N ARG A 244 -1.47 15.45 9.30
CA ARG A 244 -0.38 16.20 9.96
C ARG A 244 -0.46 17.70 9.70
N GLN A 245 -0.79 18.10 8.47
CA GLN A 245 -0.95 19.53 8.13
C GLN A 245 -2.11 20.15 8.91
N VAL A 246 -3.27 19.49 8.98
CA VAL A 246 -4.43 19.97 9.76
C VAL A 246 -4.08 20.11 11.24
N VAL A 247 -3.40 19.12 11.81
CA VAL A 247 -2.97 19.16 13.23
C VAL A 247 -2.00 20.31 13.48
N ARG A 248 -0.98 20.48 12.64
CA ARG A 248 0.00 21.55 12.79
C ARG A 248 -0.62 22.95 12.70
N GLU A 249 -1.51 23.16 11.74
CA GLU A 249 -2.23 24.42 11.58
C GLU A 249 -3.11 24.75 12.77
N ALA A 250 -3.77 23.74 13.34
CA ALA A 250 -4.62 23.91 14.51
C ALA A 250 -3.79 24.25 15.77
N ILE A 251 -2.67 23.55 15.99
CA ILE A 251 -1.75 23.82 17.09
C ILE A 251 -1.21 25.24 16.97
N ALA A 252 -0.74 25.67 15.81
CA ALA A 252 -0.22 27.01 15.57
C ALA A 252 -1.27 28.11 15.87
N LYS A 253 -2.53 27.83 15.62
CA LYS A 253 -3.66 28.72 15.89
C LYS A 253 -4.25 28.55 17.29
N ARG A 254 -3.73 27.64 18.11
CA ARG A 254 -4.22 27.29 19.46
C ARG A 254 -5.72 26.94 19.47
N VAL A 255 -6.14 26.16 18.48
CA VAL A 255 -7.53 25.68 18.34
C VAL A 255 -7.58 24.17 18.33
N ASP A 256 -8.75 23.60 18.66
CA ASP A 256 -8.95 22.16 18.65
C ASP A 256 -8.76 21.59 17.23
N TRP A 257 -7.75 20.73 17.06
CA TRP A 257 -7.49 20.06 15.80
C TRP A 257 -8.53 18.98 15.47
N ALA A 258 -9.13 18.38 16.51
CA ALA A 258 -10.15 17.35 16.41
C ALA A 258 -11.57 17.91 16.19
N ALA A 259 -11.71 19.24 16.06
CA ALA A 259 -13.00 19.87 15.82
C ALA A 259 -13.68 19.28 14.55
N PRO A 260 -14.98 18.92 14.62
CA PRO A 260 -15.68 18.19 13.57
C PRO A 260 -15.55 18.81 12.17
N HIS A 261 -15.64 20.15 12.08
CA HIS A 261 -15.55 20.86 10.79
C HIS A 261 -14.18 20.73 10.11
N ARG A 262 -13.09 20.63 10.90
CA ARG A 262 -11.71 20.46 10.39
C ARG A 262 -11.52 19.05 9.85
N LEU A 263 -11.91 18.07 10.65
CA LEU A 263 -11.81 16.66 10.29
C LEU A 263 -12.70 16.32 9.08
N GLN A 264 -13.91 16.87 9.01
CA GLN A 264 -14.79 16.70 7.86
C GLN A 264 -14.22 17.35 6.59
N ARG A 265 -13.55 18.52 6.71
CA ARG A 265 -12.87 19.13 5.57
C ARG A 265 -11.72 18.24 5.05
N TRP A 266 -10.89 17.73 5.96
CA TRP A 266 -9.85 16.75 5.62
C TRP A 266 -10.47 15.53 4.97
N ALA A 267 -11.49 14.92 5.56
CA ALA A 267 -12.18 13.73 5.08
C ALA A 267 -12.73 13.91 3.66
N ARG A 268 -13.38 15.04 3.36
CA ARG A 268 -13.89 15.33 1.99
C ARG A 268 -12.77 15.37 0.97
N THR A 269 -11.67 16.05 1.27
CA THR A 269 -10.51 16.14 0.38
C THR A 269 -9.89 14.77 0.14
N ARG A 270 -9.67 13.99 1.21
CA ARG A 270 -9.10 12.64 1.09
C ARG A 270 -10.02 11.70 0.32
N ARG A 271 -11.32 11.72 0.64
CA ARG A 271 -12.31 10.90 -0.06
C ARG A 271 -12.31 11.19 -1.57
N SER A 272 -12.31 12.45 -1.98
CA SER A 272 -12.28 12.82 -3.40
C SER A 272 -11.03 12.27 -4.09
N GLN A 273 -9.84 12.51 -3.51
CA GLN A 273 -8.58 12.07 -4.10
C GLN A 273 -8.44 10.54 -4.15
N ASN A 274 -8.84 9.86 -3.06
CA ASN A 274 -8.76 8.40 -2.98
C ASN A 274 -9.81 7.72 -3.89
N THR A 275 -10.98 8.35 -4.09
CA THR A 275 -11.97 7.87 -5.06
C THR A 275 -11.42 7.96 -6.48
N VAL A 276 -10.81 9.08 -6.87
CA VAL A 276 -10.17 9.20 -8.20
C VAL A 276 -9.11 8.12 -8.38
N ALA A 277 -8.23 7.91 -7.39
CA ALA A 277 -7.19 6.87 -7.48
C ALA A 277 -7.75 5.42 -7.52
N ALA A 278 -8.97 5.20 -7.04
CA ALA A 278 -9.59 3.87 -7.02
C ALA A 278 -10.33 3.52 -8.33
N TYR A 279 -10.63 4.50 -9.17
CA TYR A 279 -11.41 4.33 -10.41
C TYR A 279 -10.65 4.80 -11.65
N GLY A 280 -9.55 5.53 -11.52
CA GLY A 280 -8.65 5.95 -12.60
C GLY A 280 -7.51 4.99 -12.78
#